data_b996e49ab77591e303f3495da0fa06cd
#
_entry.id   b996e49ab77591e303f3495da0fa06cd
#
_cell.length_a   1.000
_cell.length_b   1.000
_cell.length_c   1.000
_cell.angle_alpha   90.00
_cell.angle_beta   90.00
_cell.angle_gamma   90.00
#
_symmetry.space_group_name_H-M   'P 1'
#
loop_
_entity.id
_entity.type
_entity.pdbx_description
1 polymer ?
#
loop_
_entity_poly.entity_id
_entity_poly.type
_entity_poly.pdbx_seq_one_letter_code
_entity_poly.pdbx_strand_id
1 'polypeptide(L)'
;MKHTNFLLAGMTAMMLSACEPAVKAPEAILPVPEQKQIDWQKMETYAFVHFGLNTFNDREWGYGDSDPATFNPAKLDCEQWVKTFVAAGMKGVIFTAKHHDGFCLWPTQLTEYCIRNTPYKDGKGDIVGELAAACKKYGIKFAVYLSPWDRHQANYASPEYVDYFHKQLRELMTNYGEVFEVWFDGANGGDGWYGGAKDSRTIDRKNYYNYPKIYEMLDELQPQAIVFSDGGPGCRWVGNENGFAGATNWSFLRAGEVFPGYAKYRELQYGHADGNQWVAAECDVSIRPGWFYHPEEDGRVKTVDQLTDLYYRSVGHNATLLLNFPVDRNGLVHPVDSANAVDFYKNVQKQLANNLLAGITPTVSDERGGAYQAKAVTDGNYDTYWATNDGVVSATIEFALPQATKVNRMLLQEYIPLGQRVKSFTVEYNNGAEWLPVKLNE
;
A
#
# COMPACT_ATOMS: atom_id res chain seq x y z
N MET A 1 -75.52 -56.26 -12.70
CA MET A 1 -74.07 -55.94 -12.58
C MET A 1 -73.98 -54.45 -12.27
N LYS A 2 -73.63 -54.12 -11.01
CA LYS A 2 -73.58 -52.70 -10.54
C LYS A 2 -72.09 -52.31 -10.48
N HIS A 3 -71.74 -51.27 -11.21
CA HIS A 3 -70.40 -50.65 -11.17
C HIS A 3 -70.43 -49.57 -10.13
N THR A 4 -69.59 -49.73 -9.14
CA THR A 4 -69.36 -48.75 -8.07
C THR A 4 -68.09 -47.94 -8.42
N ASN A 5 -68.26 -46.62 -8.70
CA ASN A 5 -67.14 -45.70 -8.91
C ASN A 5 -66.65 -45.18 -7.57
N PHE A 6 -65.36 -45.43 -7.23
CA PHE A 6 -64.66 -44.77 -6.12
C PHE A 6 -63.99 -43.50 -6.62
N LEU A 7 -64.43 -42.36 -6.10
CA LEU A 7 -63.69 -41.09 -6.26
C LEU A 7 -62.61 -41.00 -5.16
N LEU A 8 -61.37 -40.96 -5.58
CA LEU A 8 -60.20 -40.69 -4.71
C LEU A 8 -59.95 -39.18 -4.69
N ALA A 9 -60.28 -38.53 -3.59
CA ALA A 9 -59.96 -37.11 -3.36
C ALA A 9 -58.52 -37.01 -2.90
N GLY A 10 -57.62 -36.56 -3.79
CA GLY A 10 -56.26 -36.21 -3.45
C GLY A 10 -56.18 -34.86 -2.77
N MET A 11 -55.85 -34.84 -1.49
CA MET A 11 -55.50 -33.64 -0.71
C MET A 11 -54.05 -33.27 -1.03
N THR A 12 -53.82 -32.27 -1.86
CA THR A 12 -52.52 -31.69 -2.11
C THR A 12 -52.22 -30.71 -0.95
N ALA A 13 -51.39 -31.09 0.00
CA ALA A 13 -50.89 -30.19 1.00
C ALA A 13 -49.86 -29.26 0.35
N MET A 14 -50.22 -28.02 0.12
CA MET A 14 -49.26 -26.94 -0.19
C MET A 14 -48.45 -26.64 1.05
N MET A 15 -47.18 -27.11 1.09
CA MET A 15 -46.19 -26.60 2.02
C MET A 15 -45.87 -25.15 1.65
N LEU A 16 -46.44 -24.21 2.37
CA LEU A 16 -45.99 -22.82 2.38
C LEU A 16 -44.62 -22.80 3.06
N SER A 17 -43.57 -22.84 2.25
CA SER A 17 -42.23 -22.51 2.75
C SER A 17 -42.23 -21.05 3.12
N ALA A 18 -42.39 -20.74 4.39
CA ALA A 18 -42.19 -19.38 4.89
C ALA A 18 -40.71 -19.06 4.68
N CYS A 19 -40.40 -18.20 3.67
CA CYS A 19 -39.10 -17.57 3.59
C CYS A 19 -38.96 -16.68 4.81
N GLU A 20 -38.15 -17.11 5.78
CA GLU A 20 -37.73 -16.20 6.84
C GLU A 20 -37.06 -14.98 6.19
N PRO A 21 -37.37 -13.75 6.65
CA PRO A 21 -36.74 -12.57 6.11
C PRO A 21 -35.23 -12.67 6.29
N ALA A 22 -34.48 -12.41 5.22
CA ALA A 22 -33.03 -12.47 5.26
C ALA A 22 -32.50 -11.52 6.34
N VAL A 23 -31.62 -12.04 7.21
CA VAL A 23 -30.97 -11.22 8.26
C VAL A 23 -30.15 -10.12 7.58
N LYS A 24 -30.40 -8.86 7.99
CA LYS A 24 -29.71 -7.70 7.40
C LYS A 24 -28.28 -7.57 7.94
N ALA A 25 -27.38 -7.07 7.09
CA ALA A 25 -26.04 -6.65 7.51
C ALA A 25 -26.10 -5.57 8.59
N PRO A 26 -25.08 -5.44 9.44
CA PRO A 26 -24.91 -4.27 10.29
C PRO A 26 -24.83 -2.98 9.43
N GLU A 27 -25.32 -1.88 9.99
CA GLU A 27 -25.14 -0.57 9.37
C GLU A 27 -23.63 -0.23 9.27
N ALA A 28 -23.23 0.40 8.16
CA ALA A 28 -21.86 0.86 7.98
C ALA A 28 -21.52 2.00 8.96
N ILE A 29 -20.30 2.02 9.47
CA ILE A 29 -19.76 3.15 10.26
C ILE A 29 -18.84 3.95 9.33
N LEU A 30 -19.26 5.18 9.03
CA LEU A 30 -18.50 6.07 8.15
C LEU A 30 -17.24 6.61 8.85
N PRO A 31 -16.16 6.89 8.07
CA PRO A 31 -16.04 6.66 6.63
C PRO A 31 -15.78 5.18 6.28
N VAL A 32 -16.18 4.78 5.07
CA VAL A 32 -15.91 3.46 4.51
C VAL A 32 -14.93 3.57 3.33
N PRO A 33 -14.12 2.53 3.05
CA PRO A 33 -13.24 2.52 1.89
C PRO A 33 -14.00 2.37 0.57
N GLU A 34 -13.46 2.93 -0.49
CA GLU A 34 -13.82 2.56 -1.86
C GLU A 34 -13.26 1.17 -2.20
N GLN A 35 -13.83 0.50 -3.20
CA GLN A 35 -13.38 -0.83 -3.62
C GLN A 35 -11.89 -0.83 -4.01
N LYS A 36 -11.41 0.20 -4.73
CA LYS A 36 -9.99 0.34 -5.08
C LYS A 36 -9.06 0.41 -3.85
N GLN A 37 -9.52 1.02 -2.76
CA GLN A 37 -8.76 1.08 -1.50
C GLN A 37 -8.72 -0.28 -0.78
N ILE A 38 -9.82 -1.05 -0.84
CA ILE A 38 -9.86 -2.42 -0.33
C ILE A 38 -8.89 -3.31 -1.11
N ASP A 39 -8.93 -3.23 -2.44
CA ASP A 39 -8.06 -4.03 -3.33
C ASP A 39 -6.58 -3.67 -3.13
N TRP A 40 -6.28 -2.40 -2.89
CA TRP A 40 -4.94 -1.93 -2.57
C TRP A 40 -4.48 -2.43 -1.19
N GLN A 41 -5.29 -2.34 -0.14
CA GLN A 41 -4.94 -2.86 1.20
C GLN A 41 -4.68 -4.38 1.17
N LYS A 42 -5.42 -5.15 0.34
CA LYS A 42 -5.19 -6.59 0.13
C LYS A 42 -3.85 -6.92 -0.54
N MET A 43 -3.16 -5.94 -1.14
CA MET A 43 -1.81 -6.16 -1.66
C MET A 43 -0.79 -6.38 -0.56
N GLU A 44 -0.95 -5.78 0.60
CA GLU A 44 -0.08 -5.83 1.79
C GLU A 44 1.35 -5.34 1.52
N THR A 45 2.05 -5.93 0.54
CA THR A 45 3.47 -5.65 0.27
C THR A 45 3.73 -5.41 -1.22
N TYR A 46 4.48 -4.37 -1.53
CA TYR A 46 4.94 -4.04 -2.88
C TYR A 46 6.28 -3.32 -2.84
N ALA A 47 6.97 -3.30 -3.98
CA ALA A 47 8.31 -2.77 -4.10
C ALA A 47 8.30 -1.28 -4.43
N PHE A 48 9.30 -0.56 -3.93
CA PHE A 48 9.70 0.76 -4.40
C PHE A 48 11.05 0.64 -5.11
N VAL A 49 11.28 1.44 -6.14
CA VAL A 49 12.58 1.47 -6.82
C VAL A 49 13.04 2.92 -6.96
N HIS A 50 14.15 3.22 -6.29
CA HIS A 50 14.90 4.46 -6.50
C HIS A 50 16.08 4.19 -7.43
N PHE A 51 16.07 4.85 -8.58
CA PHE A 51 17.13 4.76 -9.58
C PHE A 51 17.15 6.03 -10.42
N GLY A 52 18.32 6.50 -10.81
CA GLY A 52 18.45 7.72 -11.61
C GLY A 52 19.85 8.32 -11.56
N LEU A 53 19.99 9.60 -11.90
CA LEU A 53 21.27 10.30 -11.83
C LEU A 53 21.88 10.28 -10.42
N ASN A 54 21.07 10.25 -9.37
CA ASN A 54 21.55 10.17 -8.00
C ASN A 54 22.38 8.91 -7.75
N THR A 55 21.97 7.76 -8.29
CA THR A 55 22.74 6.50 -8.25
C THR A 55 24.15 6.66 -8.82
N PHE A 56 24.29 7.38 -9.94
CA PHE A 56 25.57 7.55 -10.64
C PHE A 56 26.45 8.62 -10.01
N ASN A 57 25.84 9.58 -9.32
CA ASN A 57 26.54 10.70 -8.69
C ASN A 57 26.69 10.55 -7.17
N ASP A 58 26.32 9.40 -6.61
CA ASP A 58 26.44 9.06 -5.20
C ASP A 58 25.70 10.08 -4.29
N ARG A 59 24.43 10.32 -4.62
CA ARG A 59 23.59 11.33 -3.93
C ARG A 59 22.24 10.75 -3.55
N GLU A 60 21.71 11.18 -2.40
CA GLU A 60 20.32 10.92 -2.02
C GLU A 60 19.39 11.97 -2.65
N TRP A 61 19.69 13.24 -2.46
CA TRP A 61 18.95 14.36 -3.03
C TRP A 61 19.85 15.14 -4.01
N GLY A 62 19.79 14.76 -5.28
CA GLY A 62 20.51 15.48 -6.32
C GLY A 62 20.09 16.93 -6.36
N TYR A 63 21.06 17.83 -6.63
CA TYR A 63 20.84 19.28 -6.64
C TYR A 63 20.12 19.79 -7.92
N GLY A 64 19.97 18.95 -8.94
CA GLY A 64 19.43 19.30 -10.25
C GLY A 64 20.48 19.80 -11.25
N ASP A 65 21.76 19.66 -10.92
CA ASP A 65 22.91 20.10 -11.69
C ASP A 65 23.77 18.97 -12.27
N SER A 66 23.38 17.71 -12.05
CA SER A 66 24.14 16.57 -12.52
C SER A 66 24.11 16.46 -14.06
N ASP A 67 25.25 16.10 -14.66
CA ASP A 67 25.33 15.91 -16.11
C ASP A 67 24.59 14.61 -16.51
N PRO A 68 23.57 14.66 -17.38
CA PRO A 68 22.91 13.48 -17.93
C PRO A 68 23.85 12.46 -18.56
N ALA A 69 25.02 12.89 -19.07
CA ALA A 69 26.03 11.98 -19.64
C ALA A 69 26.60 10.97 -18.63
N THR A 70 26.45 11.23 -17.32
CA THR A 70 26.86 10.28 -16.27
C THR A 70 25.90 9.07 -16.14
N PHE A 71 24.68 9.16 -16.66
CA PHE A 71 23.69 8.10 -16.61
C PHE A 71 23.91 7.08 -17.72
N ASN A 72 24.60 5.99 -17.41
CA ASN A 72 24.86 4.92 -18.37
C ASN A 72 24.93 3.53 -17.74
N PRO A 73 23.79 2.95 -17.33
CA PRO A 73 23.75 1.60 -16.77
C PRO A 73 24.11 0.56 -17.82
N ALA A 74 25.19 -0.22 -17.57
CA ALA A 74 25.73 -1.17 -18.54
C ALA A 74 24.89 -2.44 -18.73
N LYS A 75 24.07 -2.80 -17.73
CA LYS A 75 23.35 -4.08 -17.66
C LYS A 75 21.90 -3.94 -17.21
N LEU A 76 21.29 -2.76 -17.40
CA LEU A 76 19.94 -2.52 -16.92
C LEU A 76 18.98 -3.62 -17.40
N ASP A 77 18.29 -4.24 -16.45
CA ASP A 77 17.34 -5.32 -16.69
C ASP A 77 16.13 -5.21 -15.77
N CYS A 78 15.09 -4.52 -16.25
CA CYS A 78 13.81 -4.40 -15.53
C CYS A 78 13.12 -5.75 -15.29
N GLU A 79 13.39 -6.77 -16.12
CA GLU A 79 12.86 -8.11 -15.85
C GLU A 79 13.54 -8.77 -14.64
N GLN A 80 14.83 -8.52 -14.41
CA GLN A 80 15.53 -8.99 -13.21
C GLN A 80 14.94 -8.34 -11.95
N TRP A 81 14.61 -7.04 -12.00
CA TRP A 81 13.94 -6.36 -10.89
C TRP A 81 12.60 -7.04 -10.57
N VAL A 82 11.75 -7.16 -11.57
CA VAL A 82 10.40 -7.73 -11.40
C VAL A 82 10.45 -9.19 -10.96
N LYS A 83 11.38 -10.01 -11.49
CA LYS A 83 11.59 -11.40 -11.02
C LYS A 83 11.97 -11.45 -9.54
N THR A 84 12.82 -10.52 -9.08
CA THR A 84 13.16 -10.39 -7.67
C THR A 84 11.92 -10.08 -6.83
N PHE A 85 11.11 -9.10 -7.26
CA PHE A 85 9.90 -8.69 -6.55
C PHE A 85 8.86 -9.81 -6.48
N VAL A 86 8.62 -10.52 -7.57
CA VAL A 86 7.74 -11.71 -7.61
C VAL A 86 8.24 -12.79 -6.64
N ALA A 87 9.54 -13.08 -6.65
CA ALA A 87 10.14 -14.08 -5.76
C ALA A 87 10.06 -13.66 -4.28
N ALA A 88 10.08 -12.35 -4.00
CA ALA A 88 9.88 -11.77 -2.68
C ALA A 88 8.40 -11.57 -2.30
N GLY A 89 7.45 -12.09 -3.10
CA GLY A 89 6.01 -12.03 -2.82
C GLY A 89 5.35 -10.67 -3.01
N MET A 90 6.07 -9.68 -3.58
CA MET A 90 5.55 -8.34 -3.84
C MET A 90 4.45 -8.36 -4.92
N LYS A 91 3.41 -7.56 -4.73
CA LYS A 91 2.23 -7.52 -5.61
C LYS A 91 2.30 -6.44 -6.68
N GLY A 92 3.20 -5.49 -6.52
CA GLY A 92 3.40 -4.38 -7.44
C GLY A 92 4.76 -3.73 -7.25
N VAL A 93 5.04 -2.71 -8.07
CA VAL A 93 6.21 -1.85 -7.95
C VAL A 93 5.85 -0.41 -8.26
N ILE A 94 6.34 0.51 -7.43
CA ILE A 94 6.33 1.96 -7.65
C ILE A 94 7.74 2.37 -8.11
N PHE A 95 7.84 3.14 -9.18
CA PHE A 95 9.11 3.57 -9.76
C PHE A 95 9.27 5.08 -9.72
N THR A 96 10.42 5.56 -9.26
CA THR A 96 10.77 6.99 -9.27
C THR A 96 11.01 7.47 -10.70
N ALA A 97 9.94 7.76 -11.44
CA ALA A 97 10.04 8.28 -12.81
C ALA A 97 10.80 9.61 -12.88
N LYS A 98 10.61 10.47 -11.87
CA LYS A 98 11.38 11.71 -11.63
C LYS A 98 11.50 11.96 -10.13
N HIS A 99 12.72 12.03 -9.60
CA HIS A 99 12.99 12.43 -8.22
C HIS A 99 13.19 13.95 -8.09
N HIS A 100 13.56 14.45 -6.92
CA HIS A 100 13.72 15.91 -6.64
C HIS A 100 14.76 16.60 -7.49
N ASP A 101 15.75 15.86 -8.03
CA ASP A 101 16.75 16.40 -8.95
C ASP A 101 16.18 16.82 -10.31
N GLY A 102 14.92 16.43 -10.62
CA GLY A 102 14.21 16.79 -11.83
C GLY A 102 14.54 15.95 -13.06
N PHE A 103 15.45 14.93 -12.94
CA PHE A 103 15.81 14.08 -14.06
C PHE A 103 14.70 13.07 -14.39
N CYS A 104 14.23 13.10 -15.66
CA CYS A 104 13.15 12.26 -16.13
C CYS A 104 13.66 10.95 -16.75
N LEU A 105 13.22 9.80 -16.24
CA LEU A 105 13.61 8.46 -16.70
C LEU A 105 12.75 7.92 -17.85
N TRP A 106 11.94 8.79 -18.48
CA TRP A 106 11.17 8.52 -19.69
C TRP A 106 11.49 9.59 -20.75
N PRO A 107 11.27 9.32 -22.05
CA PRO A 107 11.67 10.21 -23.15
C PRO A 107 10.70 11.40 -23.33
N THR A 108 10.44 12.16 -22.26
CA THR A 108 9.57 13.33 -22.28
C THR A 108 10.05 14.38 -23.26
N GLN A 109 9.12 15.12 -23.87
CA GLN A 109 9.41 16.27 -24.72
C GLN A 109 9.34 17.61 -23.95
N LEU A 110 9.05 17.56 -22.65
CA LEU A 110 8.83 18.76 -21.84
C LEU A 110 10.12 19.35 -21.28
N THR A 111 11.20 18.57 -21.24
CA THR A 111 12.52 19.01 -20.77
C THR A 111 13.63 18.25 -21.48
N GLU A 112 14.79 18.90 -21.61
CA GLU A 112 16.02 18.23 -22.06
C GLU A 112 16.73 17.47 -20.91
N TYR A 113 16.35 17.70 -19.65
CA TYR A 113 16.91 17.00 -18.50
C TYR A 113 16.21 15.64 -18.31
N CYS A 114 16.48 14.75 -19.25
CA CYS A 114 15.82 13.45 -19.32
C CYS A 114 16.70 12.39 -20.01
N ILE A 115 16.25 11.16 -19.98
CA ILE A 115 16.95 9.97 -20.51
C ILE A 115 17.34 10.08 -21.99
N ARG A 116 16.65 10.91 -22.80
CA ARG A 116 17.00 11.14 -24.21
C ARG A 116 18.39 11.76 -24.40
N ASN A 117 18.87 12.49 -23.40
CA ASN A 117 20.18 13.19 -23.45
C ASN A 117 21.26 12.42 -22.68
N THR A 118 21.11 11.11 -22.57
CA THR A 118 22.08 10.21 -21.94
C THR A 118 22.73 9.29 -22.98
N PRO A 119 23.91 8.71 -22.71
CA PRO A 119 24.48 7.66 -23.54
C PRO A 119 23.70 6.34 -23.46
N TYR A 120 22.80 6.15 -22.50
CA TYR A 120 22.01 4.94 -22.36
C TYR A 120 21.16 4.68 -23.61
N LYS A 121 21.40 3.53 -24.28
CA LYS A 121 20.75 3.14 -25.54
C LYS A 121 20.80 4.24 -26.63
N ASP A 122 21.88 5.01 -26.69
CA ASP A 122 22.05 6.13 -27.63
C ASP A 122 20.88 7.15 -27.55
N GLY A 123 20.42 7.46 -26.33
CA GLY A 123 19.30 8.38 -26.07
C GLY A 123 17.91 7.81 -26.39
N LYS A 124 17.79 6.51 -26.66
CA LYS A 124 16.52 5.82 -26.98
C LYS A 124 15.95 5.01 -25.78
N GLY A 125 16.49 5.21 -24.58
CA GLY A 125 16.01 4.56 -23.37
C GLY A 125 14.64 5.05 -22.93
N ASP A 126 13.87 4.15 -22.32
CA ASP A 126 12.60 4.45 -21.63
C ASP A 126 12.43 3.45 -20.48
N ILE A 127 12.99 3.78 -19.31
CA ILE A 127 12.96 2.84 -18.19
C ILE A 127 11.56 2.68 -17.64
N VAL A 128 10.74 3.74 -17.67
CA VAL A 128 9.34 3.66 -17.26
C VAL A 128 8.58 2.65 -18.11
N GLY A 129 8.75 2.73 -19.44
CA GLY A 129 8.14 1.79 -20.37
C GLY A 129 8.70 0.36 -20.25
N GLU A 130 10.01 0.22 -20.06
CA GLU A 130 10.66 -1.09 -19.88
C GLU A 130 10.16 -1.78 -18.62
N LEU A 131 10.02 -1.05 -17.51
CA LEU A 131 9.51 -1.61 -16.26
C LEU A 131 8.01 -1.92 -16.34
N ALA A 132 7.20 -1.05 -16.93
CA ALA A 132 5.77 -1.31 -17.14
C ALA A 132 5.56 -2.58 -17.97
N ALA A 133 6.34 -2.78 -19.04
CA ALA A 133 6.30 -3.99 -19.85
C ALA A 133 6.72 -5.25 -19.07
N ALA A 134 7.75 -5.16 -18.23
CA ALA A 134 8.18 -6.26 -17.37
C ALA A 134 7.10 -6.60 -16.34
N CYS A 135 6.48 -5.62 -15.69
CA CYS A 135 5.37 -5.84 -14.75
C CYS A 135 4.19 -6.57 -15.41
N LYS A 136 3.78 -6.12 -16.59
CA LYS A 136 2.73 -6.79 -17.38
C LYS A 136 3.10 -8.24 -17.72
N LYS A 137 4.36 -8.49 -18.10
CA LYS A 137 4.85 -9.83 -18.46
C LYS A 137 4.81 -10.81 -17.29
N TYR A 138 5.16 -10.34 -16.08
CA TYR A 138 5.25 -11.19 -14.89
C TYR A 138 4.03 -11.10 -13.97
N GLY A 139 3.01 -10.34 -14.34
CA GLY A 139 1.71 -10.30 -13.65
C GLY A 139 1.72 -9.58 -12.32
N ILE A 140 2.60 -8.58 -12.11
CA ILE A 140 2.52 -7.66 -10.97
C ILE A 140 2.05 -6.28 -11.42
N LYS A 141 1.53 -5.49 -10.48
CA LYS A 141 1.02 -4.15 -10.78
C LYS A 141 2.16 -3.14 -10.93
N PHE A 142 1.95 -2.15 -11.80
CA PHE A 142 2.90 -1.06 -12.05
C PHE A 142 2.37 0.26 -11.48
N ALA A 143 3.26 1.09 -10.95
CA ALA A 143 2.96 2.42 -10.44
C ALA A 143 4.14 3.38 -10.61
N VAL A 144 3.86 4.68 -10.47
CA VAL A 144 4.86 5.72 -10.64
C VAL A 144 4.90 6.69 -9.46
N TYR A 145 6.11 7.08 -9.11
CA TYR A 145 6.41 8.24 -8.28
C TYR A 145 6.82 9.39 -9.19
N LEU A 146 6.19 10.54 -9.01
CA LEU A 146 6.55 11.78 -9.69
C LEU A 146 6.75 12.88 -8.66
N SER A 147 8.02 13.26 -8.39
CA SER A 147 8.31 14.34 -7.46
C SER A 147 7.65 15.65 -7.87
N PRO A 148 6.82 16.25 -7.00
CA PRO A 148 6.32 17.60 -7.25
C PRO A 148 7.42 18.66 -7.15
N TRP A 149 8.41 18.44 -6.30
CA TRP A 149 9.60 19.32 -6.23
C TRP A 149 10.56 19.00 -7.36
N ASP A 150 11.08 20.04 -8.02
CA ASP A 150 12.02 19.92 -9.13
C ASP A 150 13.13 20.96 -8.98
N ARG A 151 14.29 20.47 -8.57
CA ARG A 151 15.47 21.31 -8.30
C ARG A 151 16.22 21.75 -9.56
N HIS A 152 15.88 21.16 -10.71
CA HIS A 152 16.47 21.52 -12.01
C HIS A 152 15.75 22.71 -12.66
N GLN A 153 14.41 22.74 -12.61
CA GLN A 153 13.60 23.66 -13.40
C GLN A 153 13.72 25.13 -12.98
N ALA A 154 14.08 25.96 -13.96
CA ALA A 154 14.26 27.41 -13.76
C ALA A 154 12.99 28.11 -13.27
N ASN A 155 11.82 27.62 -13.65
CA ASN A 155 10.51 28.18 -13.29
C ASN A 155 9.83 27.52 -12.08
N TYR A 156 10.53 26.65 -11.33
CA TYR A 156 9.96 26.12 -10.08
C TYR A 156 9.52 27.29 -9.17
N ALA A 157 8.45 27.12 -8.44
CA ALA A 157 7.75 28.12 -7.63
C ALA A 157 6.99 29.20 -8.43
N SER A 158 6.78 29.01 -9.74
CA SER A 158 5.89 29.84 -10.57
C SER A 158 4.68 29.06 -11.10
N PRO A 159 3.64 29.73 -11.60
CA PRO A 159 2.47 29.06 -12.20
C PRO A 159 2.83 28.19 -13.42
N GLU A 160 3.81 28.59 -14.21
CA GLU A 160 4.27 27.88 -15.41
C GLU A 160 4.85 26.50 -15.06
N TYR A 161 5.48 26.37 -13.88
CA TYR A 161 5.92 25.07 -13.40
C TYR A 161 4.77 24.14 -13.09
N VAL A 162 3.68 24.64 -12.53
CA VAL A 162 2.49 23.82 -12.24
C VAL A 162 1.94 23.19 -13.52
N ASP A 163 1.84 23.99 -14.61
CA ASP A 163 1.42 23.46 -15.91
C ASP A 163 2.40 22.43 -16.48
N TYR A 164 3.71 22.64 -16.31
CA TYR A 164 4.74 21.67 -16.69
C TYR A 164 4.59 20.36 -15.92
N PHE A 165 4.43 20.44 -14.59
CA PHE A 165 4.24 19.27 -13.73
C PHE A 165 2.98 18.47 -14.10
N HIS A 166 1.84 19.15 -14.34
CA HIS A 166 0.61 18.50 -14.78
C HIS A 166 0.75 17.81 -16.15
N LYS A 167 1.52 18.41 -17.07
CA LYS A 167 1.80 17.80 -18.38
C LYS A 167 2.66 16.55 -18.24
N GLN A 168 3.69 16.56 -17.37
CA GLN A 168 4.48 15.37 -17.07
C GLN A 168 3.63 14.25 -16.49
N LEU A 169 2.75 14.58 -15.53
CA LEU A 169 1.82 13.60 -14.96
C LEU A 169 0.93 13.01 -16.05
N ARG A 170 0.37 13.83 -16.94
CA ARG A 170 -0.47 13.36 -18.06
C ARG A 170 0.30 12.41 -18.99
N GLU A 171 1.55 12.70 -19.33
CA GLU A 171 2.38 11.77 -20.13
C GLU A 171 2.48 10.38 -19.44
N LEU A 172 2.78 10.37 -18.15
CA LEU A 172 2.91 9.13 -17.39
C LEU A 172 1.59 8.36 -17.27
N MET A 173 0.47 9.05 -17.12
CA MET A 173 -0.85 8.43 -16.97
C MET A 173 -1.46 7.92 -18.29
N THR A 174 -0.91 8.35 -19.44
CA THR A 174 -1.47 7.97 -20.76
C THR A 174 -0.60 6.98 -21.53
N ASN A 175 0.72 6.95 -21.29
CA ASN A 175 1.64 6.25 -22.18
C ASN A 175 2.03 4.82 -21.71
N TYR A 176 1.79 4.46 -20.45
CA TYR A 176 2.38 3.26 -19.82
C TYR A 176 1.36 2.22 -19.35
N GLY A 177 0.09 2.37 -19.75
CA GLY A 177 -0.99 1.47 -19.40
C GLY A 177 -1.59 1.76 -18.02
N GLU A 178 -2.13 0.72 -17.39
CA GLU A 178 -2.79 0.85 -16.08
C GLU A 178 -1.76 1.06 -14.98
N VAL A 179 -2.04 2.04 -14.10
CA VAL A 179 -1.24 2.41 -12.94
C VAL A 179 -2.07 2.16 -11.68
N PHE A 180 -1.53 1.35 -10.72
CA PHE A 180 -2.29 1.05 -9.50
C PHE A 180 -2.16 2.14 -8.44
N GLU A 181 -1.09 2.94 -8.49
CA GLU A 181 -0.80 4.01 -7.53
C GLU A 181 -0.01 5.15 -8.18
N VAL A 182 -0.32 6.38 -7.79
CA VAL A 182 0.45 7.57 -8.14
C VAL A 182 0.99 8.18 -6.86
N TRP A 183 2.30 8.25 -6.75
CA TRP A 183 3.00 8.61 -5.54
C TRP A 183 3.56 10.04 -5.62
N PHE A 184 3.08 10.93 -4.76
CA PHE A 184 3.54 12.32 -4.65
C PHE A 184 4.26 12.53 -3.34
N ASP A 185 5.55 12.88 -3.42
CA ASP A 185 6.37 13.18 -2.25
C ASP A 185 5.94 14.47 -1.56
N GLY A 186 5.94 14.45 -0.24
CA GLY A 186 5.65 15.63 0.59
C GLY A 186 6.79 16.66 0.65
N ALA A 187 8.02 16.30 0.24
CA ALA A 187 9.13 17.23 0.16
C ALA A 187 8.89 18.27 -0.94
N ASN A 188 9.02 19.55 -0.58
CA ASN A 188 8.73 20.62 -1.49
C ASN A 188 9.41 21.93 -1.07
N GLY A 189 10.05 22.58 -2.03
CA GLY A 189 10.80 23.82 -1.80
C GLY A 189 12.14 23.60 -1.07
N GLY A 190 13.01 24.55 -1.19
CA GLY A 190 14.37 24.52 -0.65
C GLY A 190 15.39 24.95 -1.69
N ASP A 191 16.65 24.61 -1.46
CA ASP A 191 17.75 24.90 -2.37
C ASP A 191 17.74 24.04 -3.63
N GLY A 192 18.27 24.57 -4.73
CA GLY A 192 18.33 23.87 -6.01
C GLY A 192 19.12 24.62 -7.07
N TRP A 193 19.41 23.90 -8.17
CA TRP A 193 20.05 24.45 -9.34
C TRP A 193 19.19 25.53 -10.04
N TYR A 194 17.90 25.24 -10.20
CA TYR A 194 16.88 26.14 -10.78
C TYR A 194 17.34 26.88 -12.03
N GLY A 195 17.88 26.11 -13.00
CA GLY A 195 18.36 26.66 -14.27
C GLY A 195 19.63 27.52 -14.14
N GLY A 196 20.42 27.32 -13.09
CA GLY A 196 21.65 28.03 -12.80
C GLY A 196 21.52 29.19 -11.80
N ALA A 197 20.31 29.47 -11.30
CA ALA A 197 20.08 30.48 -10.27
C ALA A 197 20.76 30.12 -8.94
N LYS A 198 20.81 28.81 -8.59
CA LYS A 198 21.43 28.28 -7.36
C LYS A 198 20.90 28.98 -6.10
N ASP A 199 19.60 29.08 -6.02
CA ASP A 199 18.89 29.76 -4.94
C ASP A 199 18.06 28.80 -4.09
N SER A 200 17.29 29.33 -3.14
CA SER A 200 16.32 28.58 -2.34
C SER A 200 14.93 29.14 -2.60
N ARG A 201 13.97 28.24 -2.88
CA ARG A 201 12.60 28.60 -3.21
C ARG A 201 11.60 28.06 -2.23
N THR A 202 10.60 28.86 -1.91
CA THR A 202 9.51 28.51 -1.00
C THR A 202 8.19 28.60 -1.74
N ILE A 203 7.27 27.68 -1.46
CA ILE A 203 5.94 27.62 -2.04
C ILE A 203 4.87 27.56 -0.96
N ASP A 204 3.64 27.86 -1.32
CA ASP A 204 2.47 27.49 -0.52
C ASP A 204 2.23 25.98 -0.68
N ARG A 205 2.70 25.21 0.29
CA ARG A 205 2.68 23.74 0.26
C ARG A 205 1.30 23.15 0.04
N LYS A 206 0.26 23.83 0.51
CA LYS A 206 -1.13 23.38 0.42
C LYS A 206 -1.74 23.59 -0.96
N ASN A 207 -1.45 24.74 -1.59
CA ASN A 207 -2.22 25.18 -2.76
C ASN A 207 -1.41 25.25 -4.06
N TYR A 208 -0.07 25.36 -3.99
CA TYR A 208 0.77 25.64 -5.14
C TYR A 208 0.58 24.65 -6.30
N TYR A 209 0.61 23.35 -6.04
CA TYR A 209 0.53 22.34 -7.11
C TYR A 209 -0.88 22.12 -7.65
N ASN A 210 -1.90 22.73 -7.05
CA ASN A 210 -3.31 22.58 -7.44
C ASN A 210 -3.75 21.09 -7.46
N TYR A 211 -3.56 20.41 -6.33
CA TYR A 211 -3.93 18.99 -6.16
C TYR A 211 -5.38 18.66 -6.58
N PRO A 212 -6.41 19.50 -6.35
CA PRO A 212 -7.75 19.21 -6.85
C PRO A 212 -7.79 18.93 -8.36
N LYS A 213 -7.07 19.74 -9.16
CA LYS A 213 -6.99 19.53 -10.63
C LYS A 213 -6.19 18.26 -10.99
N ILE A 214 -5.21 17.89 -10.17
CA ILE A 214 -4.48 16.62 -10.32
C ILE A 214 -5.43 15.44 -10.08
N TYR A 215 -6.25 15.49 -9.03
CA TYR A 215 -7.20 14.43 -8.70
C TYR A 215 -8.26 14.26 -9.79
N GLU A 216 -8.82 15.37 -10.32
CA GLU A 216 -9.73 15.34 -11.47
C GLU A 216 -9.09 14.65 -12.70
N MET A 217 -7.82 14.96 -12.99
CA MET A 217 -7.08 14.33 -14.08
C MET A 217 -6.85 12.83 -13.84
N LEU A 218 -6.54 12.43 -12.63
CA LEU A 218 -6.33 11.02 -12.28
C LEU A 218 -7.64 10.24 -12.33
N ASP A 219 -8.74 10.79 -11.87
CA ASP A 219 -10.07 10.17 -11.98
C ASP A 219 -10.49 9.98 -13.46
N GLU A 220 -10.09 10.90 -14.35
CA GLU A 220 -10.33 10.76 -15.79
C GLU A 220 -9.44 9.68 -16.44
N LEU A 221 -8.14 9.67 -16.15
CA LEU A 221 -7.15 8.88 -16.87
C LEU A 221 -6.87 7.51 -16.23
N GLN A 222 -6.93 7.43 -14.90
CA GLN A 222 -6.58 6.25 -14.11
C GLN A 222 -7.54 6.08 -12.90
N PRO A 223 -8.86 5.88 -13.13
CA PRO A 223 -9.88 5.89 -12.07
C PRO A 223 -9.65 4.84 -10.98
N GLN A 224 -8.89 3.78 -11.27
CA GLN A 224 -8.55 2.72 -10.32
C GLN A 224 -7.26 2.99 -9.54
N ALA A 225 -6.50 4.04 -9.90
CA ALA A 225 -5.28 4.35 -9.19
C ALA A 225 -5.55 4.87 -7.78
N ILE A 226 -4.72 4.45 -6.84
CA ILE A 226 -4.62 5.03 -5.51
C ILE A 226 -3.71 6.26 -5.61
N VAL A 227 -4.11 7.35 -4.95
CA VAL A 227 -3.28 8.55 -4.88
C VAL A 227 -2.65 8.62 -3.50
N PHE A 228 -1.32 8.51 -3.47
CA PHE A 228 -0.52 8.69 -2.26
C PHE A 228 -0.09 10.14 -2.10
N SER A 229 -0.25 10.65 -0.92
CA SER A 229 0.46 11.84 -0.38
C SER A 229 0.40 11.79 1.16
N ASP A 230 0.99 12.77 1.86
CA ASP A 230 0.85 12.87 3.32
C ASP A 230 -0.63 12.86 3.77
N GLY A 231 -1.50 13.46 2.98
CA GLY A 231 -2.93 13.61 3.28
C GLY A 231 -3.89 12.80 2.40
N GLY A 232 -3.42 11.89 1.57
CA GLY A 232 -4.25 11.12 0.65
C GLY A 232 -4.49 11.82 -0.68
N PRO A 233 -5.65 11.59 -1.35
CA PRO A 233 -6.90 11.02 -0.81
C PRO A 233 -6.99 9.49 -0.79
N GLY A 234 -6.16 8.76 -1.53
CA GLY A 234 -6.23 7.30 -1.64
C GLY A 234 -5.62 6.58 -0.43
N CYS A 235 -4.37 6.86 -0.15
CA CYS A 235 -3.63 6.41 1.02
C CYS A 235 -2.73 7.54 1.54
N ARG A 236 -2.22 7.41 2.76
CA ARG A 236 -1.37 8.41 3.39
C ARG A 236 0.01 7.86 3.73
N TRP A 237 0.99 8.74 3.73
CA TRP A 237 2.25 8.48 4.39
C TRP A 237 2.06 8.17 5.88
N VAL A 238 2.76 7.17 6.39
CA VAL A 238 2.68 6.78 7.81
C VAL A 238 3.37 7.77 8.76
N GLY A 239 4.04 8.80 8.23
CA GLY A 239 4.69 9.83 9.03
C GLY A 239 6.09 9.48 9.52
N ASN A 240 6.69 8.44 8.99
CA ASN A 240 8.10 8.09 9.20
C ASN A 240 8.60 7.19 8.06
N GLU A 241 9.92 7.16 7.86
CA GLU A 241 10.60 6.32 6.86
C GLU A 241 11.25 5.07 7.51
N ASN A 242 10.76 4.69 8.68
CA ASN A 242 11.27 3.52 9.41
C ASN A 242 10.47 2.25 9.13
N GLY A 243 9.40 2.35 8.34
CA GLY A 243 8.60 1.23 7.88
C GLY A 243 7.63 0.66 8.91
N PHE A 244 7.11 1.47 9.82
CA PHE A 244 6.13 0.99 10.80
C PHE A 244 5.01 1.99 11.10
N ALA A 245 3.84 1.47 11.37
CA ALA A 245 2.69 2.18 11.89
C ALA A 245 2.59 2.05 13.42
N GLY A 246 1.81 2.89 14.05
CA GLY A 246 1.48 2.78 15.47
C GLY A 246 0.71 1.50 15.77
N ALA A 247 0.83 0.97 16.99
CA ALA A 247 0.08 -0.20 17.44
C ALA A 247 -1.45 0.02 17.33
N THR A 248 -1.92 1.25 17.58
CA THR A 248 -3.25 1.72 17.19
C THR A 248 -3.12 2.55 15.93
N ASN A 249 -3.70 2.09 14.82
CA ASN A 249 -3.63 2.77 13.54
C ASN A 249 -5.02 2.78 12.86
N TRP A 250 -5.66 3.95 12.88
CA TRP A 250 -6.92 4.17 12.20
C TRP A 250 -6.70 4.44 10.70
N SER A 251 -7.51 3.82 9.87
CA SER A 251 -7.57 4.17 8.44
C SER A 251 -8.33 5.47 8.18
N PHE A 252 -8.76 6.16 9.22
CA PHE A 252 -9.46 7.43 9.14
C PHE A 252 -8.50 8.61 9.23
N LEU A 253 -8.79 9.68 8.47
CA LEU A 253 -8.05 10.93 8.47
C LEU A 253 -9.01 12.11 8.49
N ARG A 254 -8.64 13.21 9.17
CA ARG A 254 -9.34 14.50 9.10
C ARG A 254 -8.96 15.16 7.78
N ALA A 255 -9.72 14.87 6.72
CA ALA A 255 -9.49 15.44 5.40
C ALA A 255 -9.56 16.97 5.43
N GLY A 256 -8.64 17.61 4.71
CA GLY A 256 -8.53 19.07 4.65
C GLY A 256 -7.66 19.71 5.75
N GLU A 257 -7.35 18.97 6.84
CA GLU A 257 -6.35 19.41 7.83
C GLU A 257 -4.94 18.95 7.42
N VAL A 258 -4.83 17.77 6.80
CA VAL A 258 -3.57 17.18 6.35
C VAL A 258 -3.37 17.46 4.85
N PHE A 259 -2.16 17.83 4.48
CA PHE A 259 -1.75 18.14 3.12
C PHE A 259 -0.27 17.82 2.93
N PRO A 260 0.25 17.67 1.70
CA PRO A 260 1.66 17.38 1.45
C PRO A 260 2.60 18.38 2.14
N GLY A 261 3.54 17.87 2.93
CA GLY A 261 4.41 18.68 3.79
C GLY A 261 3.76 19.08 5.12
N TYR A 262 2.82 18.30 5.62
CA TYR A 262 2.13 18.53 6.90
C TYR A 262 3.09 18.53 8.08
N ALA A 263 3.09 19.62 8.88
CA ALA A 263 4.07 19.81 9.93
C ALA A 263 3.95 18.82 11.10
N LYS A 264 2.74 18.29 11.36
CA LYS A 264 2.49 17.33 12.43
C LYS A 264 2.50 15.89 11.92
N TYR A 265 3.36 15.58 10.96
CA TYR A 265 3.42 14.29 10.26
C TYR A 265 3.48 13.06 11.19
N ARG A 266 3.99 13.20 12.43
CA ARG A 266 4.04 12.10 13.41
C ARG A 266 2.65 11.61 13.85
N GLU A 267 1.60 12.43 13.71
CA GLU A 267 0.21 12.02 13.99
C GLU A 267 -0.28 10.99 12.95
N LEU A 268 0.25 11.04 11.73
CA LEU A 268 -0.13 10.15 10.63
C LEU A 268 0.14 8.67 10.93
N GLN A 269 1.06 8.39 11.87
CA GLN A 269 1.38 7.04 12.34
C GLN A 269 0.18 6.34 12.98
N TYR A 270 -0.74 7.11 13.55
CA TYR A 270 -1.91 6.60 14.27
C TYR A 270 -3.23 6.82 13.51
N GLY A 271 -3.26 7.69 12.50
CA GLY A 271 -4.51 8.17 11.92
C GLY A 271 -5.35 8.94 12.94
N HIS A 272 -6.62 9.18 12.61
CA HIS A 272 -7.52 9.96 13.47
C HIS A 272 -8.80 9.16 13.73
N ALA A 273 -9.05 8.76 14.97
CA ALA A 273 -10.25 7.98 15.35
C ALA A 273 -11.58 8.71 15.03
N ASP A 274 -11.54 10.03 14.89
CA ASP A 274 -12.64 10.92 14.52
C ASP A 274 -12.52 11.45 13.07
N GLY A 275 -11.69 10.79 12.24
CA GLY A 275 -11.49 11.17 10.85
C GLY A 275 -12.77 11.03 10.01
N ASN A 276 -12.87 11.86 8.98
CA ASN A 276 -14.04 11.96 8.11
C ASN A 276 -13.83 11.37 6.70
N GLN A 277 -12.65 10.83 6.43
CA GLN A 277 -12.32 10.19 5.17
C GLN A 277 -11.50 8.91 5.43
N TRP A 278 -11.72 7.86 4.60
CA TRP A 278 -10.89 6.66 4.62
C TRP A 278 -9.58 6.93 3.88
N VAL A 279 -8.46 6.92 4.59
CA VAL A 279 -7.11 7.15 4.07
C VAL A 279 -6.15 6.26 4.85
N ALA A 280 -6.06 4.98 4.46
CA ALA A 280 -5.22 4.00 5.13
C ALA A 280 -3.73 4.35 5.00
N ALA A 281 -2.92 3.90 5.95
CA ALA A 281 -1.49 4.20 6.00
C ALA A 281 -0.68 3.30 5.06
N GLU A 282 0.34 3.89 4.45
CA GLU A 282 1.44 3.19 3.78
C GLU A 282 2.73 3.42 4.54
N CYS A 283 3.47 2.34 4.81
CA CYS A 283 4.78 2.36 5.46
C CYS A 283 5.86 2.19 4.41
N ASP A 284 6.54 3.26 4.07
CA ASP A 284 7.69 3.28 3.18
C ASP A 284 8.99 3.09 3.97
N VAL A 285 9.89 2.27 3.45
CA VAL A 285 11.20 2.03 4.06
C VAL A 285 12.17 1.46 3.03
N SER A 286 13.42 1.88 3.07
CA SER A 286 14.44 1.27 2.22
C SER A 286 15.05 0.03 2.86
N ILE A 287 15.35 -0.99 2.02
CA ILE A 287 16.10 -2.20 2.43
C ILE A 287 17.53 -1.87 2.85
N ARG A 288 18.06 -0.73 2.40
CA ARG A 288 19.37 -0.16 2.74
C ARG A 288 19.21 1.09 3.61
N PRO A 289 20.29 1.68 4.15
CA PRO A 289 20.22 2.97 4.83
C PRO A 289 19.73 4.11 3.94
N GLY A 290 20.25 4.20 2.70
CA GLY A 290 19.85 5.19 1.71
C GLY A 290 18.66 4.76 0.85
N TRP A 291 18.01 5.73 0.19
CA TRP A 291 16.98 5.48 -0.82
C TRP A 291 17.58 5.13 -2.17
N PHE A 292 18.68 5.80 -2.56
CA PHE A 292 19.48 5.44 -3.71
C PHE A 292 20.60 4.46 -3.35
N TYR A 293 21.21 3.84 -4.36
CA TYR A 293 22.28 2.89 -4.17
C TYR A 293 23.62 3.60 -3.87
N HIS A 294 24.25 3.19 -2.78
CA HIS A 294 25.59 3.59 -2.38
C HIS A 294 26.45 2.32 -2.16
N PRO A 295 27.61 2.17 -2.83
CA PRO A 295 28.43 0.95 -2.71
C PRO A 295 28.88 0.64 -1.28
N GLU A 296 29.14 1.66 -0.45
CA GLU A 296 29.55 1.51 0.95
C GLU A 296 28.44 0.94 1.84
N GLU A 297 27.21 0.83 1.34
CA GLU A 297 26.07 0.24 2.05
C GLU A 297 25.86 -1.25 1.78
N ASP A 298 26.67 -1.90 0.94
CA ASP A 298 26.52 -3.33 0.60
C ASP A 298 26.57 -4.25 1.83
N GLY A 299 27.29 -3.86 2.87
CA GLY A 299 27.34 -4.57 4.16
C GLY A 299 26.24 -4.16 5.15
N ARG A 300 25.31 -3.26 4.79
CA ARG A 300 24.31 -2.65 5.69
C ARG A 300 22.87 -2.93 5.28
N VAL A 301 22.67 -3.90 4.38
CA VAL A 301 21.33 -4.35 3.95
C VAL A 301 20.57 -4.92 5.16
N LYS A 302 19.30 -4.55 5.31
CA LYS A 302 18.45 -5.09 6.38
C LYS A 302 18.39 -6.61 6.33
N THR A 303 18.56 -7.23 7.49
CA THR A 303 18.52 -8.69 7.64
C THR A 303 17.09 -9.23 7.49
N VAL A 304 16.97 -10.54 7.28
CA VAL A 304 15.68 -11.24 7.23
C VAL A 304 14.83 -10.98 8.48
N ASP A 305 15.47 -10.97 9.67
CA ASP A 305 14.75 -10.72 10.93
C ASP A 305 14.24 -9.26 11.02
N GLN A 306 15.05 -8.28 10.59
CA GLN A 306 14.62 -6.88 10.54
C GLN A 306 13.47 -6.67 9.56
N LEU A 307 13.53 -7.27 8.37
CA LEU A 307 12.44 -7.21 7.39
C LEU A 307 11.17 -7.90 7.88
N THR A 308 11.32 -9.02 8.61
CA THR A 308 10.19 -9.71 9.24
C THR A 308 9.53 -8.87 10.34
N ASP A 309 10.34 -8.16 11.15
CA ASP A 309 9.81 -7.21 12.15
C ASP A 309 9.06 -6.06 11.48
N LEU A 310 9.59 -5.50 10.40
CA LEU A 310 8.91 -4.47 9.60
C LEU A 310 7.55 -4.93 9.08
N TYR A 311 7.45 -6.17 8.57
CA TYR A 311 6.17 -6.72 8.12
C TYR A 311 5.11 -6.74 9.24
N TYR A 312 5.48 -7.20 10.44
CA TYR A 312 4.53 -7.23 11.56
C TYR A 312 4.20 -5.85 12.11
N ARG A 313 5.11 -4.87 11.98
CA ARG A 313 4.88 -3.50 12.43
C ARG A 313 4.24 -2.59 11.39
N SER A 314 4.13 -3.02 10.14
CA SER A 314 3.41 -2.34 9.07
C SER A 314 2.10 -3.07 8.75
N VAL A 315 2.16 -4.20 8.06
CA VAL A 315 0.99 -5.00 7.68
C VAL A 315 0.24 -5.50 8.92
N GLY A 316 0.97 -5.95 9.95
CA GLY A 316 0.38 -6.34 11.23
C GLY A 316 -0.23 -5.18 12.03
N HIS A 317 0.03 -3.93 11.66
CA HIS A 317 -0.53 -2.72 12.27
C HIS A 317 -1.46 -1.95 11.31
N ASN A 318 -2.23 -2.66 10.47
CA ASN A 318 -3.24 -2.06 9.59
C ASN A 318 -2.66 -1.03 8.60
N ALA A 319 -1.49 -1.32 8.01
CA ALA A 319 -0.87 -0.52 6.96
C ALA A 319 -0.38 -1.44 5.83
N THR A 320 0.01 -0.88 4.70
CA THR A 320 0.78 -1.61 3.70
C THR A 320 2.29 -1.40 3.93
N LEU A 321 3.12 -2.27 3.36
CA LEU A 321 4.57 -2.14 3.35
C LEU A 321 5.07 -1.86 1.94
N LEU A 322 5.62 -0.67 1.74
CA LEU A 322 6.34 -0.26 0.54
C LEU A 322 7.85 -0.39 0.80
N LEU A 323 8.45 -1.48 0.32
CA LEU A 323 9.87 -1.76 0.54
C LEU A 323 10.70 -1.28 -0.65
N ASN A 324 11.62 -0.34 -0.42
CA ASN A 324 12.49 0.19 -1.46
C ASN A 324 13.71 -0.69 -1.71
N PHE A 325 14.00 -0.87 -3.00
CA PHE A 325 15.17 -1.54 -3.54
C PHE A 325 16.01 -0.53 -4.33
N PRO A 326 17.09 0.00 -3.76
CA PRO A 326 18.03 0.82 -4.51
C PRO A 326 18.69 -0.02 -5.61
N VAL A 327 18.52 0.40 -6.86
CA VAL A 327 19.13 -0.29 -8.01
C VAL A 327 20.58 0.18 -8.18
N ASP A 328 21.50 -0.76 -8.40
CA ASP A 328 22.93 -0.49 -8.51
C ASP A 328 23.31 0.25 -9.81
N ARG A 329 24.58 0.69 -9.93
CA ARG A 329 25.08 1.42 -11.11
C ARG A 329 25.11 0.56 -12.38
N ASN A 330 25.01 -0.78 -12.28
CA ASN A 330 24.83 -1.65 -13.45
C ASN A 330 23.38 -1.65 -13.94
N GLY A 331 22.41 -1.19 -13.14
CA GLY A 331 20.99 -1.24 -13.41
C GLY A 331 20.33 -2.54 -12.94
N LEU A 332 20.85 -3.15 -11.87
CA LEU A 332 20.34 -4.40 -11.30
C LEU A 332 19.99 -4.23 -9.82
N VAL A 333 18.96 -4.94 -9.35
CA VAL A 333 18.76 -5.16 -7.92
C VAL A 333 19.93 -5.99 -7.41
N HIS A 334 20.60 -5.48 -6.37
CA HIS A 334 21.81 -6.11 -5.84
C HIS A 334 21.51 -7.52 -5.27
N PRO A 335 22.41 -8.50 -5.46
CA PRO A 335 22.15 -9.89 -5.06
C PRO A 335 21.81 -10.07 -3.57
N VAL A 336 22.43 -9.29 -2.68
CA VAL A 336 22.14 -9.34 -1.22
C VAL A 336 20.73 -8.85 -0.93
N ASP A 337 20.30 -7.75 -1.56
CA ASP A 337 18.94 -7.20 -1.40
C ASP A 337 17.90 -8.21 -1.87
N SER A 338 18.13 -8.82 -3.05
CA SER A 338 17.29 -9.87 -3.60
C SER A 338 17.19 -11.09 -2.67
N ALA A 339 18.32 -11.58 -2.17
CA ALA A 339 18.37 -12.76 -1.28
C ALA A 339 17.61 -12.48 0.03
N ASN A 340 17.90 -11.35 0.69
CA ASN A 340 17.26 -11.01 1.96
C ASN A 340 15.76 -10.79 1.82
N ALA A 341 15.30 -10.15 0.73
CA ALA A 341 13.86 -9.95 0.48
C ALA A 341 13.13 -11.29 0.20
N VAL A 342 13.72 -12.17 -0.59
CA VAL A 342 13.15 -13.50 -0.88
C VAL A 342 13.09 -14.36 0.40
N ASP A 343 14.13 -14.34 1.20
CA ASP A 343 14.19 -15.14 2.43
C ASP A 343 13.30 -14.54 3.53
N PHE A 344 13.14 -13.22 3.57
CA PHE A 344 12.13 -12.54 4.38
C PHE A 344 10.72 -13.05 4.06
N TYR A 345 10.34 -13.05 2.79
CA TYR A 345 9.03 -13.55 2.36
C TYR A 345 8.80 -15.00 2.78
N LYS A 346 9.77 -15.88 2.52
CA LYS A 346 9.71 -17.28 2.95
C LYS A 346 9.59 -17.43 4.47
N ASN A 347 10.28 -16.57 5.23
CA ASN A 347 10.22 -16.58 6.69
C ASN A 347 8.83 -16.21 7.20
N VAL A 348 8.21 -15.15 6.65
CA VAL A 348 6.82 -14.77 6.98
C VAL A 348 5.86 -15.91 6.64
N GLN A 349 5.96 -16.47 5.43
CA GLN A 349 5.12 -17.58 5.00
C GLN A 349 5.26 -18.80 5.94
N LYS A 350 6.47 -19.14 6.35
CA LYS A 350 6.73 -20.22 7.31
C LYS A 350 6.11 -19.94 8.68
N GLN A 351 6.23 -18.71 9.18
CA GLN A 351 5.66 -18.33 10.48
C GLN A 351 4.14 -18.35 10.50
N LEU A 352 3.48 -18.08 9.37
CA LEU A 352 2.02 -18.03 9.22
C LEU A 352 1.42 -19.31 8.62
N ALA A 353 2.23 -20.32 8.28
CA ALA A 353 1.78 -21.51 7.57
C ALA A 353 0.76 -22.38 8.35
N ASN A 354 0.80 -22.36 9.68
CA ASN A 354 -0.03 -23.20 10.51
C ASN A 354 -1.09 -22.36 11.24
N ASN A 355 -2.28 -22.26 10.64
CA ASN A 355 -3.44 -21.64 11.29
C ASN A 355 -4.11 -22.65 12.22
N LEU A 356 -3.89 -22.50 13.54
CA LEU A 356 -4.45 -23.38 14.57
C LEU A 356 -5.97 -23.27 14.72
N LEU A 357 -6.58 -22.19 14.19
CA LEU A 357 -8.03 -21.97 14.27
C LEU A 357 -8.78 -22.39 13.00
N ALA A 358 -8.07 -22.88 11.98
CA ALA A 358 -8.70 -23.31 10.73
C ALA A 358 -9.78 -24.39 10.99
N GLY A 359 -11.02 -24.09 10.59
CA GLY A 359 -12.15 -25.00 10.75
C GLY A 359 -12.72 -25.12 12.17
N ILE A 360 -12.21 -24.36 13.14
CA ILE A 360 -12.77 -24.29 14.49
C ILE A 360 -13.85 -23.21 14.51
N THR A 361 -15.08 -23.59 14.82
CA THR A 361 -16.15 -22.61 15.06
C THR A 361 -16.04 -22.10 16.49
N PRO A 362 -15.86 -20.79 16.73
CA PRO A 362 -15.80 -20.25 18.07
C PRO A 362 -17.16 -20.22 18.75
N THR A 363 -17.16 -20.15 20.08
CA THR A 363 -18.30 -19.70 20.85
C THR A 363 -18.29 -18.20 20.98
N VAL A 364 -19.41 -17.55 20.76
CA VAL A 364 -19.54 -16.09 20.82
C VAL A 364 -20.63 -15.69 21.81
N SER A 365 -20.48 -14.55 22.46
CA SER A 365 -21.47 -14.05 23.43
C SER A 365 -22.74 -13.49 22.78
N ASP A 366 -22.67 -13.11 21.52
CA ASP A 366 -23.80 -12.60 20.73
C ASP A 366 -23.55 -12.88 19.24
N GLU A 367 -24.62 -13.19 18.49
CA GLU A 367 -24.56 -13.50 17.07
C GLU A 367 -25.81 -13.00 16.36
N ARG A 368 -25.62 -12.26 15.28
CA ARG A 368 -26.72 -11.74 14.43
C ARG A 368 -27.43 -12.87 13.67
N GLY A 369 -26.73 -13.98 13.40
CA GLY A 369 -27.26 -15.12 12.64
C GLY A 369 -27.23 -14.89 11.11
N GLY A 370 -27.94 -15.73 10.37
CA GLY A 370 -27.98 -15.70 8.91
C GLY A 370 -26.59 -15.90 8.29
N ALA A 371 -26.15 -14.92 7.50
CA ALA A 371 -24.81 -14.91 6.88
C ALA A 371 -23.68 -14.47 7.84
N TYR A 372 -24.01 -13.97 9.05
CA TYR A 372 -23.08 -13.30 9.98
C TYR A 372 -22.74 -14.16 11.20
N GLN A 373 -22.60 -15.46 10.98
CA GLN A 373 -22.40 -16.47 12.02
C GLN A 373 -20.93 -16.56 12.46
N ALA A 374 -20.72 -17.04 13.70
CA ALA A 374 -19.40 -17.23 14.31
C ALA A 374 -18.41 -18.05 13.47
N LYS A 375 -18.89 -19.03 12.69
CA LYS A 375 -18.05 -19.85 11.80
C LYS A 375 -17.30 -19.02 10.73
N ALA A 376 -17.78 -17.84 10.38
CA ALA A 376 -17.11 -16.94 9.41
C ALA A 376 -15.80 -16.37 9.93
N VAL A 377 -15.55 -16.40 11.24
CA VAL A 377 -14.29 -15.89 11.85
C VAL A 377 -13.07 -16.71 11.42
N THR A 378 -13.24 -17.99 11.06
CA THR A 378 -12.15 -18.93 10.80
C THR A 378 -12.24 -19.63 9.44
N ASP A 379 -13.12 -19.18 8.54
CA ASP A 379 -13.35 -19.81 7.25
C ASP A 379 -12.29 -19.44 6.17
N GLY A 380 -11.42 -18.46 6.47
CA GLY A 380 -10.37 -18.00 5.56
C GLY A 380 -10.88 -17.15 4.39
N ASN A 381 -12.10 -16.64 4.47
CA ASN A 381 -12.72 -15.85 3.42
C ASN A 381 -12.89 -14.40 3.87
N TYR A 382 -12.24 -13.46 3.18
CA TYR A 382 -12.31 -12.02 3.47
C TYR A 382 -13.69 -11.38 3.17
N ASP A 383 -14.57 -12.07 2.45
CA ASP A 383 -15.89 -11.56 2.08
C ASP A 383 -17.00 -12.03 3.04
N THR A 384 -16.66 -12.85 4.03
CA THR A 384 -17.54 -13.31 5.11
C THR A 384 -17.08 -12.77 6.46
N TYR A 385 -18.00 -12.58 7.39
CA TYR A 385 -17.67 -12.06 8.71
C TYR A 385 -18.74 -12.44 9.74
N TRP A 386 -18.33 -12.50 10.99
CA TRP A 386 -19.23 -12.55 12.12
C TRP A 386 -19.66 -11.13 12.55
N ALA A 387 -20.89 -11.00 12.98
CA ALA A 387 -21.39 -9.74 13.53
C ALA A 387 -22.36 -9.99 14.69
N THR A 388 -22.36 -9.05 15.65
CA THR A 388 -23.33 -8.98 16.75
C THR A 388 -24.65 -8.37 16.30
N ASN A 389 -25.68 -8.50 17.12
CA ASN A 389 -26.92 -7.78 16.95
C ASN A 389 -26.73 -6.25 17.13
N ASP A 390 -27.69 -5.47 16.60
CA ASP A 390 -27.63 -4.02 16.73
C ASP A 390 -27.67 -3.60 18.20
N GLY A 391 -26.87 -2.59 18.56
CA GLY A 391 -26.75 -2.07 19.92
C GLY A 391 -25.81 -2.83 20.84
N VAL A 392 -25.26 -4.00 20.43
CA VAL A 392 -24.24 -4.73 21.18
C VAL A 392 -22.89 -4.08 20.93
N VAL A 393 -22.31 -3.47 21.96
CA VAL A 393 -21.05 -2.69 21.88
C VAL A 393 -19.85 -3.44 22.49
N SER A 394 -20.07 -4.63 23.04
CA SER A 394 -19.03 -5.49 23.59
C SER A 394 -19.40 -6.96 23.39
N ALA A 395 -18.48 -7.75 22.93
CA ALA A 395 -18.70 -9.18 22.73
C ALA A 395 -17.41 -9.97 22.99
N THR A 396 -17.58 -11.26 23.27
CA THR A 396 -16.49 -12.21 23.51
C THR A 396 -16.50 -13.27 22.42
N ILE A 397 -15.32 -13.66 21.97
CA ILE A 397 -15.09 -14.78 21.06
C ILE A 397 -14.17 -15.77 21.78
N GLU A 398 -14.62 -17.00 21.96
CA GLU A 398 -13.86 -18.05 22.64
C GLU A 398 -13.57 -19.19 21.66
N PHE A 399 -12.29 -19.61 21.61
CA PHE A 399 -11.83 -20.74 20.80
C PHE A 399 -11.38 -21.90 21.70
N ALA A 400 -11.96 -23.05 21.49
CA ALA A 400 -11.54 -24.30 22.16
C ALA A 400 -10.57 -25.05 21.25
N LEU A 401 -9.28 -25.04 21.57
CA LEU A 401 -8.28 -25.85 20.86
C LEU A 401 -8.38 -27.33 21.33
N PRO A 402 -8.16 -28.31 20.43
CA PRO A 402 -8.28 -29.73 20.76
C PRO A 402 -7.34 -30.20 21.88
N GLN A 403 -6.22 -29.48 22.05
CA GLN A 403 -5.22 -29.72 23.10
C GLN A 403 -4.50 -28.46 23.47
N ALA A 404 -3.85 -28.43 24.61
CA ALA A 404 -2.97 -27.31 24.99
C ALA A 404 -1.88 -27.11 23.93
N THR A 405 -1.85 -25.95 23.33
CA THR A 405 -1.00 -25.66 22.19
C THR A 405 -0.32 -24.28 22.38
N LYS A 406 0.96 -24.21 22.06
CA LYS A 406 1.71 -22.94 22.09
C LYS A 406 1.31 -22.08 20.89
N VAL A 407 0.81 -20.89 21.17
CA VAL A 407 0.47 -19.85 20.18
C VAL A 407 1.50 -18.74 20.27
N ASN A 408 1.97 -18.22 19.14
CA ASN A 408 2.96 -17.13 19.08
C ASN A 408 2.49 -15.93 18.26
N ARG A 409 1.38 -16.04 17.54
CA ARG A 409 0.77 -14.97 16.75
C ARG A 409 -0.75 -15.10 16.80
N MET A 410 -1.43 -13.97 16.75
CA MET A 410 -2.87 -13.88 16.52
C MET A 410 -3.12 -12.81 15.46
N LEU A 411 -3.89 -13.16 14.44
CA LEU A 411 -4.37 -12.23 13.41
C LEU A 411 -5.81 -11.86 13.72
N LEU A 412 -6.08 -10.58 13.86
CA LEU A 412 -7.42 -10.00 13.98
C LEU A 412 -7.67 -9.11 12.78
N GLN A 413 -8.79 -9.32 12.08
CA GLN A 413 -9.17 -8.53 10.91
C GLN A 413 -10.61 -8.08 11.04
N GLU A 414 -10.85 -6.79 10.83
CA GLU A 414 -12.20 -6.25 10.71
C GLU A 414 -12.70 -6.37 9.26
N TYR A 415 -14.01 -6.50 9.10
CA TYR A 415 -14.65 -6.39 7.78
C TYR A 415 -14.76 -4.92 7.38
N ILE A 416 -13.67 -4.35 6.90
CA ILE A 416 -13.50 -2.93 6.60
C ILE A 416 -14.46 -2.34 5.56
N PRO A 417 -15.10 -3.08 4.64
CA PRO A 417 -16.15 -2.53 3.77
C PRO A 417 -17.32 -1.88 4.52
N LEU A 418 -17.52 -2.22 5.81
CA LEU A 418 -18.49 -1.59 6.69
C LEU A 418 -17.88 -0.59 7.67
N GLY A 419 -16.65 -0.18 7.45
CA GLY A 419 -15.90 0.74 8.30
C GLY A 419 -15.18 0.06 9.46
N GLN A 420 -14.28 0.78 10.09
CA GLN A 420 -13.48 0.34 11.23
C GLN A 420 -14.28 0.54 12.52
N ARG A 421 -14.41 -0.49 13.36
CA ARG A 421 -15.36 -0.55 14.48
C ARG A 421 -14.71 -0.80 15.83
N VAL A 422 -13.69 -1.69 15.86
CA VAL A 422 -13.07 -2.14 17.10
C VAL A 422 -12.24 -1.01 17.70
N LYS A 423 -12.60 -0.57 18.91
CA LYS A 423 -11.88 0.51 19.62
C LYS A 423 -10.83 -0.02 20.58
N SER A 424 -11.10 -1.20 21.16
CA SER A 424 -10.17 -1.88 22.07
C SER A 424 -10.52 -3.36 22.17
N PHE A 425 -9.55 -4.18 22.51
CA PHE A 425 -9.73 -5.58 22.77
C PHE A 425 -8.74 -6.07 23.84
N THR A 426 -9.07 -7.17 24.48
CA THR A 426 -8.18 -7.93 25.36
C THR A 426 -8.08 -9.36 24.88
N VAL A 427 -6.96 -10.00 25.15
CA VAL A 427 -6.74 -11.43 24.83
C VAL A 427 -6.44 -12.15 26.12
N GLU A 428 -7.13 -13.26 26.34
CA GLU A 428 -6.94 -14.13 27.49
C GLU A 428 -6.75 -15.57 27.02
N TYR A 429 -6.10 -16.39 27.84
CA TYR A 429 -6.02 -17.84 27.64
C TYR A 429 -6.45 -18.57 28.89
N ASN A 430 -7.12 -19.70 28.73
CA ASN A 430 -7.49 -20.58 29.83
C ASN A 430 -6.37 -21.61 30.06
N ASN A 431 -5.83 -21.65 31.29
CA ASN A 431 -4.78 -22.59 31.68
C ASN A 431 -5.34 -23.95 32.21
N GLY A 432 -6.65 -24.13 32.13
CA GLY A 432 -7.37 -25.27 32.66
C GLY A 432 -7.98 -25.07 34.07
N ALA A 433 -7.66 -23.94 34.72
CA ALA A 433 -8.20 -23.54 36.01
C ALA A 433 -8.84 -22.16 35.99
N GLU A 434 -8.22 -21.21 35.28
CA GLU A 434 -8.65 -19.82 35.24
C GLU A 434 -8.24 -19.18 33.92
N TRP A 435 -8.88 -18.04 33.56
CA TRP A 435 -8.52 -17.18 32.46
C TRP A 435 -7.43 -16.20 32.88
N LEU A 436 -6.36 -16.14 32.10
CA LEU A 436 -5.21 -15.29 32.35
C LEU A 436 -4.99 -14.34 31.16
N PRO A 437 -4.66 -13.06 31.41
CA PRO A 437 -4.43 -12.11 30.34
C PRO A 437 -3.13 -12.44 29.56
N VAL A 438 -3.19 -12.28 28.24
CA VAL A 438 -2.00 -12.30 27.38
C VAL A 438 -1.40 -10.91 27.38
N LYS A 439 -0.12 -10.79 27.74
CA LYS A 439 0.61 -9.54 27.54
C LYS A 439 0.94 -9.42 26.04
N LEU A 440 0.31 -8.49 25.37
CA LEU A 440 0.62 -8.16 23.98
C LEU A 440 1.90 -7.30 23.93
N ASN A 441 2.75 -7.53 22.93
CA ASN A 441 3.86 -6.64 22.64
C ASN A 441 3.31 -5.52 21.75
N GLU A 442 3.45 -4.31 22.22
CA GLU A 442 3.11 -3.08 21.48
C GLU A 442 4.26 -2.69 20.55
#